data_fab77c8cf7534ff1f438ed0b1a7c2764
#
_entry.id   fab77c8cf7534ff1f438ed0b1a7c2764
#
_cell.length_a   1.000
_cell.length_b   1.000
_cell.length_c   1.000
_cell.angle_alpha   90.00
_cell.angle_beta   90.00
_cell.angle_gamma   90.00
#
_symmetry.space_group_name_H-M   'P 1'
#
loop_
_entity.id
_entity.type
_entity.pdbx_description
1 polymer ?
#
loop_
_entity_poly.entity_id
_entity_poly.type
_entity_poly.pdbx_seq_one_letter_code
_entity_poly.pdbx_strand_id
1 'polypeptide(L)'
;MTVPSFVDTNVLLYAASKAPEDSAKRQQARELLAQPGLGFSAQVLQEFYSVAVTKQRLQMTHDDAVAVLEALNAFPVWPVTRELVLEAISTKQ
;
A
#
# COMPACT_ATOMS: atom_id res chain seq x y z
N MET A 1 -17.91 -14.97 4.22
CA MET A 1 -16.51 -14.73 3.84
C MET A 1 -16.06 -13.40 4.40
N THR A 2 -14.99 -13.40 5.15
CA THR A 2 -14.49 -12.18 5.76
C THR A 2 -13.65 -11.41 4.76
N VAL A 3 -14.00 -10.14 4.52
CA VAL A 3 -13.22 -9.26 3.63
C VAL A 3 -12.03 -8.74 4.41
N PRO A 4 -10.79 -8.81 3.86
CA PRO A 4 -9.63 -8.25 4.56
C PRO A 4 -9.73 -6.73 4.64
N SER A 5 -9.03 -6.16 5.60
CA SER A 5 -8.87 -4.70 5.66
C SER A 5 -7.91 -4.27 4.57
N PHE A 6 -8.38 -3.44 3.64
CA PHE A 6 -7.56 -2.98 2.53
C PHE A 6 -6.66 -1.83 2.95
N VAL A 7 -5.41 -1.92 2.53
CA VAL A 7 -4.39 -0.90 2.83
C VAL A 7 -4.50 0.23 1.82
N ASP A 8 -4.49 1.47 2.32
CA ASP A 8 -4.48 2.66 1.48
C ASP A 8 -3.10 2.82 0.82
N THR A 9 -3.10 3.38 -0.39
CA THR A 9 -1.87 3.70 -1.12
C THR A 9 -0.91 4.54 -0.27
N ASN A 10 -1.42 5.50 0.49
CA ASN A 10 -0.59 6.37 1.33
C ASN A 10 0.20 5.60 2.39
N VAL A 11 -0.37 4.54 2.95
CA VAL A 11 0.34 3.70 3.92
C VAL A 11 1.57 3.07 3.27
N LEU A 12 1.41 2.52 2.06
CA LEU A 12 2.54 1.95 1.33
C LEU A 12 3.61 2.99 1.01
N LEU A 13 3.17 4.18 0.58
CA LEU A 13 4.10 5.26 0.22
C LEU A 13 4.92 5.69 1.44
N TYR A 14 4.30 5.89 2.60
CA TYR A 14 5.03 6.27 3.79
C TYR A 14 5.94 5.15 4.28
N ALA A 15 5.48 3.90 4.24
CA ALA A 15 6.30 2.76 4.67
C ALA A 15 7.57 2.61 3.83
N ALA A 16 7.50 2.98 2.55
CA ALA A 16 8.60 2.83 1.60
C ALA A 16 9.41 4.12 1.41
N SER A 17 8.91 5.28 1.86
CA SER A 17 9.57 6.57 1.65
C SER A 17 10.96 6.58 2.27
N LYS A 18 11.93 7.14 1.54
CA LYS A 18 13.29 7.36 2.02
C LYS A 18 13.51 8.79 2.49
N ALA A 19 12.48 9.65 2.38
CA ALA A 19 12.58 11.04 2.80
C ALA A 19 12.75 11.13 4.33
N PRO A 20 13.73 11.92 4.83
CA PRO A 20 13.95 12.03 6.27
C PRO A 20 12.76 12.59 7.03
N GLU A 21 12.00 13.50 6.43
CA GLU A 21 10.81 14.09 7.04
C GLU A 21 9.68 13.09 7.27
N ASP A 22 9.72 11.95 6.61
CA ASP A 22 8.69 10.91 6.74
C ASP A 22 9.03 9.86 7.80
N SER A 23 10.08 10.06 8.59
CA SER A 23 10.57 9.05 9.54
C SER A 23 9.49 8.54 10.50
N ALA A 24 8.75 9.45 11.14
CA ALA A 24 7.68 9.08 12.08
C ALA A 24 6.52 8.38 11.36
N LYS A 25 6.11 8.90 10.21
CA LYS A 25 5.03 8.31 9.41
C LYS A 25 5.42 6.95 8.86
N ARG A 26 6.69 6.79 8.47
CA ARG A 26 7.22 5.51 8.01
C ARG A 26 7.10 4.45 9.09
N GLN A 27 7.47 4.77 10.31
CA GLN A 27 7.38 3.83 11.42
C GLN A 27 5.92 3.45 11.69
N GLN A 28 5.02 4.42 11.74
CA GLN A 28 3.59 4.17 11.93
C GLN A 28 3.02 3.29 10.83
N ALA A 29 3.38 3.56 9.58
CA ALA A 29 2.92 2.77 8.45
C ALA A 29 3.42 1.33 8.52
N ARG A 30 4.68 1.13 8.89
CA ARG A 30 5.26 -0.21 9.04
C ARG A 30 4.62 -0.98 10.18
N GLU A 31 4.28 -0.32 11.27
CA GLU A 31 3.55 -0.94 12.38
C GLU A 31 2.16 -1.39 11.93
N LEU A 32 1.47 -0.56 11.15
CA LEU A 32 0.17 -0.93 10.61
C LEU A 32 0.28 -2.15 9.69
N LEU A 33 1.29 -2.17 8.82
CA LEU A 33 1.50 -3.28 7.88
C LEU A 33 1.89 -4.59 8.57
N ALA A 34 2.33 -4.53 9.82
CA ALA A 34 2.66 -5.72 10.60
C ALA A 34 1.41 -6.40 11.18
N GLN A 35 0.24 -5.77 11.11
CA GLN A 35 -0.99 -6.33 11.66
C GLN A 35 -1.55 -7.43 10.74
N PRO A 36 -2.24 -8.43 11.31
CA PRO A 36 -2.83 -9.50 10.50
C PRO A 36 -4.11 -9.05 9.78
N GLY A 37 -4.52 -9.81 8.79
CA GLY A 37 -5.80 -9.59 8.11
C GLY A 37 -5.79 -8.48 7.08
N LEU A 38 -4.62 -8.05 6.62
CA LEU A 38 -4.51 -7.02 5.59
C LEU A 38 -4.54 -7.62 4.20
N GLY A 39 -5.01 -6.82 3.24
CA GLY A 39 -4.99 -7.17 1.83
C GLY A 39 -4.74 -5.93 0.99
N PHE A 40 -4.39 -6.14 -0.26
CA PHE A 40 -4.14 -5.08 -1.22
C PHE A 40 -5.01 -5.27 -2.43
N SER A 41 -5.58 -4.17 -2.96
CA SER A 41 -6.22 -4.22 -4.27
C SER A 41 -5.16 -4.03 -5.34
N ALA A 42 -5.42 -4.58 -6.53
CA ALA A 42 -4.52 -4.38 -7.67
C ALA A 42 -4.39 -2.89 -8.00
N GLN A 43 -5.46 -2.12 -7.83
CA GLN A 43 -5.45 -0.68 -8.07
C GLN A 43 -4.49 0.05 -7.13
N VAL A 44 -4.50 -0.31 -5.84
CA VAL A 44 -3.60 0.32 -4.85
C VAL A 44 -2.14 0.05 -5.22
N LEU A 45 -1.83 -1.17 -5.68
CA LEU A 45 -0.46 -1.49 -6.08
C LEU A 45 -0.03 -0.70 -7.31
N GLN A 46 -0.92 -0.51 -8.29
CA GLN A 46 -0.65 0.30 -9.47
C GLN A 46 -0.46 1.76 -9.10
N GLU A 47 -1.30 2.30 -8.24
CA GLU A 47 -1.19 3.68 -7.77
C GLU A 47 0.11 3.88 -6.98
N PHE A 48 0.46 2.93 -6.13
CA PHE A 48 1.72 2.98 -5.39
C PHE A 48 2.91 3.13 -6.34
N TYR A 49 3.01 2.25 -7.35
CA TYR A 49 4.11 2.29 -8.30
C TYR A 49 4.16 3.63 -9.01
N SER A 50 3.03 4.09 -9.55
CA SER A 50 2.95 5.32 -10.32
C SER A 50 3.41 6.53 -9.50
N VAL A 51 2.93 6.63 -8.26
CA VAL A 51 3.30 7.76 -7.38
C VAL A 51 4.74 7.64 -6.90
N ALA A 52 5.19 6.44 -6.57
CA ALA A 52 6.53 6.21 -6.03
C ALA A 52 7.62 6.64 -7.02
N VAL A 53 7.42 6.35 -8.32
CA VAL A 53 8.44 6.67 -9.33
C VAL A 53 8.33 8.09 -9.87
N THR A 54 7.22 8.80 -9.60
CA THR A 54 7.04 10.17 -10.08
C THR A 54 7.33 11.22 -9.01
N LYS A 55 7.10 10.93 -7.73
CA LYS A 55 7.34 11.89 -6.64
C LYS A 55 8.78 11.84 -6.17
N GLN A 56 9.56 12.81 -6.60
CA GLN A 56 10.98 12.92 -6.24
C GLN A 56 11.18 13.04 -4.72
N ARG A 57 10.22 13.63 -4.02
CA ARG A 57 10.30 13.78 -2.56
C ARG A 57 10.51 12.45 -1.85
N LEU A 58 9.95 11.38 -2.36
CA LEU A 58 10.03 10.06 -1.75
C LEU A 58 11.41 9.40 -1.95
N GLN A 59 12.22 9.91 -2.85
CA GLN A 59 13.57 9.41 -3.17
C GLN A 59 13.59 7.94 -3.55
N MET A 60 12.54 7.48 -4.23
CA MET A 60 12.42 6.10 -4.67
C MET A 60 12.74 5.97 -6.14
N THR A 61 13.53 4.95 -6.47
CA THR A 61 13.80 4.56 -7.86
C THR A 61 12.78 3.51 -8.30
N HIS A 62 12.78 3.22 -9.62
CA HIS A 62 12.00 2.11 -10.15
C HIS A 62 12.32 0.80 -9.40
N ASP A 63 13.61 0.51 -9.20
CA ASP A 63 14.03 -0.72 -8.53
C ASP A 63 13.54 -0.77 -7.08
N ASP A 64 13.55 0.36 -6.38
CA ASP A 64 13.01 0.44 -5.03
C ASP A 64 11.52 0.11 -5.00
N ALA A 65 10.75 0.68 -5.94
CA ALA A 65 9.31 0.44 -6.01
C ALA A 65 9.01 -1.03 -6.32
N VAL A 66 9.76 -1.63 -7.26
CA VAL A 66 9.60 -3.04 -7.61
C VAL A 66 9.93 -3.94 -6.41
N ALA A 67 10.98 -3.60 -5.66
CA ALA A 67 11.36 -4.38 -4.48
C ALA A 67 10.23 -4.38 -3.43
N VAL A 68 9.56 -3.24 -3.23
CA VAL A 68 8.41 -3.17 -2.32
C VAL A 68 7.27 -4.04 -2.83
N LEU A 69 6.94 -3.97 -4.12
CA LEU A 69 5.87 -4.78 -4.70
C LEU A 69 6.17 -6.27 -4.56
N GLU A 70 7.42 -6.67 -4.75
CA GLU A 70 7.84 -8.07 -4.57
C GLU A 70 7.71 -8.51 -3.11
N ALA A 71 8.06 -7.64 -2.17
CA ALA A 71 7.92 -7.95 -0.75
C ALA A 71 6.46 -8.15 -0.34
N LEU A 72 5.51 -7.54 -1.08
CA LEU A 72 4.09 -7.68 -0.81
C LEU A 72 3.48 -8.97 -1.36
N ASN A 73 4.25 -9.81 -2.05
CA ASN A 73 3.75 -11.09 -2.57
C ASN A 73 3.24 -12.03 -1.48
N ALA A 74 3.66 -11.84 -0.24
CA ALA A 74 3.17 -12.63 0.89
C ALA A 74 1.73 -12.28 1.28
N PHE A 75 1.20 -11.15 0.79
CA PHE A 75 -0.14 -10.67 1.11
C PHE A 75 -1.11 -11.00 -0.02
N PRO A 76 -2.39 -11.26 0.29
CA PRO A 76 -3.38 -11.46 -0.76
C PRO A 76 -3.61 -10.18 -1.56
N VAL A 77 -3.67 -10.34 -2.88
CA VAL A 77 -3.99 -9.25 -3.80
C VAL A 77 -5.35 -9.53 -4.43
N TRP A 78 -6.22 -8.55 -4.37
CA TRP A 78 -7.60 -8.68 -4.84
C TRP A 78 -7.77 -7.89 -6.14
N PRO A 79 -8.44 -8.48 -7.13
CA PRO A 79 -8.75 -7.75 -8.36
C PRO A 79 -9.75 -6.64 -8.06
N VAL A 80 -9.72 -5.59 -8.89
CA VAL A 80 -10.70 -4.50 -8.76
C VAL A 80 -11.99 -4.96 -9.40
N THR A 81 -12.99 -5.30 -8.57
CA THR A 81 -14.33 -5.66 -9.02
C THR A 81 -15.33 -4.68 -8.42
N ARG A 82 -16.53 -4.64 -9.02
CA ARG A 82 -17.62 -3.79 -8.51
C ARG A 82 -17.96 -4.18 -7.07
N GLU A 83 -18.09 -5.47 -6.81
CA GLU A 83 -18.42 -5.97 -5.46
C GLU A 83 -17.35 -5.59 -4.45
N LEU A 84 -16.08 -5.70 -4.83
CA LEU A 84 -14.99 -5.37 -3.96
C LEU A 84 -14.95 -3.88 -3.63
N VAL A 85 -15.22 -3.02 -4.62
CA VAL A 85 -15.29 -1.57 -4.42
C VAL A 85 -16.42 -1.22 -3.46
N LEU A 86 -17.59 -1.81 -3.62
CA LEU A 86 -18.73 -1.57 -2.76
C LEU A 86 -18.47 -2.03 -1.33
N GLU A 87 -17.81 -3.18 -1.14
CA GLU A 87 -17.42 -3.67 0.17
C GLU A 87 -16.41 -2.74 0.86
N ALA A 88 -15.44 -2.25 0.10
CA ALA A 88 -14.43 -1.32 0.63
C ALA A 88 -15.07 -0.03 1.11
N ILE A 89 -16.05 0.50 0.37
CA ILE A 89 -16.79 1.70 0.77
C ILE A 89 -17.56 1.43 2.06
N SER A 90 -18.24 0.29 2.14
CA SER A 90 -19.01 -0.10 3.32
C SER A 90 -18.13 -0.26 4.55
N THR A 91 -16.94 -0.81 4.38
CA THR A 91 -16.01 -1.09 5.49
C THR A 91 -15.31 0.17 6.01
N LYS A 92 -15.22 1.20 5.18
CA LYS A 92 -14.49 2.43 5.50
C LYS A 92 -15.20 3.30 6.54
N GLN A 93 -16.42 3.03 6.82
CA GLN A 93 -17.19 3.77 7.82
C GLN A 93 -17.01 3.17 9.22
#